data_f14cb21aaff71df7d7215bf3d1f175ee
#
_entry.id   f14cb21aaff71df7d7215bf3d1f175ee
#
_cell.length_a   1.000
_cell.length_b   1.000
_cell.length_c   1.000
_cell.angle_alpha   90.00
_cell.angle_beta   90.00
_cell.angle_gamma   90.00
#
_symmetry.space_group_name_H-M   'P 1'
#
loop_
_entity.id
_entity.type
_entity.pdbx_description
1 polymer ?
#
loop_
_entity_poly.entity_id
_entity_poly.type
_entity_poly.pdbx_seq_one_letter_code
_entity_poly.pdbx_strand_id
1 'polypeptide(L)'
;CMLYAQDKNTSSFLFDDFQEAVVYFKNGSQFREKMNYNILANKFYFVDRVDNKVKALSNPQDIQVIKFSNRVFYTEGNNGIEILPTNPVLYVQYKGNMRKEASKGAFGQPTETTSVKTYGGTYAGRGERYDFDPEKLILGSRYNIYWIEQKGKKKPFKNFNQFLKL
;
A
#
# COMPACT_ATOMS: atom_id res chain seq x y z
N CYS A 1 31.76 -13.44 12.87
CA CYS A 1 30.44 -13.69 12.25
C CYS A 1 29.68 -12.36 12.21
N MET A 2 29.77 -11.64 11.08
CA MET A 2 29.00 -10.41 10.90
C MET A 2 27.59 -10.79 10.46
N LEU A 3 26.62 -10.63 11.37
CA LEU A 3 25.21 -10.64 11.06
C LEU A 3 24.93 -9.36 10.25
N TYR A 4 24.74 -9.52 8.95
CA TYR A 4 24.09 -8.50 8.15
C TYR A 4 22.65 -8.38 8.65
N ALA A 5 22.37 -7.34 9.41
CA ALA A 5 21.01 -6.92 9.66
C ALA A 5 20.43 -6.53 8.30
N GLN A 6 19.61 -7.41 7.73
CA GLN A 6 18.78 -7.05 6.59
C GLN A 6 17.92 -5.87 7.02
N ASP A 7 18.07 -4.78 6.31
CA ASP A 7 17.29 -3.55 6.50
C ASP A 7 15.80 -3.90 6.29
N LYS A 8 15.09 -4.17 7.39
CA LYS A 8 13.65 -4.52 7.41
C LYS A 8 12.75 -3.45 6.78
N ASN A 9 13.34 -2.37 6.28
CA ASN A 9 12.63 -1.17 5.86
C ASN A 9 12.46 -1.05 4.33
N THR A 10 12.82 -2.07 3.56
CA THR A 10 12.77 -2.03 2.09
C THR A 10 11.52 -2.69 1.50
N SER A 11 10.74 -3.40 2.32
CA SER A 11 9.50 -4.03 1.87
C SER A 11 8.45 -2.98 1.49
N SER A 12 7.86 -3.14 0.32
CA SER A 12 6.73 -2.31 -0.13
C SER A 12 5.40 -2.68 0.53
N PHE A 13 5.36 -3.75 1.32
CA PHE A 13 4.19 -4.16 2.07
C PHE A 13 4.05 -3.40 3.40
N LEU A 14 2.80 -3.17 3.82
CA LEU A 14 2.47 -2.46 5.04
C LEU A 14 2.83 -3.26 6.30
N PHE A 15 2.56 -4.56 6.28
CA PHE A 15 2.89 -5.49 7.36
C PHE A 15 4.15 -6.29 7.00
N ASP A 16 4.92 -6.68 8.00
CA ASP A 16 6.12 -7.51 7.81
C ASP A 16 5.77 -8.88 7.20
N ASP A 17 4.62 -9.44 7.59
CA ASP A 17 4.11 -10.71 7.11
C ASP A 17 2.64 -10.59 6.64
N PHE A 18 2.21 -11.52 5.79
CA PHE A 18 0.80 -11.66 5.44
C PHE A 18 0.01 -12.13 6.66
N GLN A 19 -1.02 -11.37 7.03
CA GLN A 19 -1.82 -11.58 8.23
C GLN A 19 -3.23 -12.08 7.87
N GLU A 20 -3.82 -12.87 8.77
CA GLU A 20 -5.23 -13.27 8.65
C GLU A 20 -6.12 -12.03 8.54
N ALA A 21 -6.93 -12.00 7.50
CA ALA A 21 -7.87 -10.93 7.24
C ALA A 21 -9.22 -11.45 6.77
N VAL A 22 -10.24 -10.66 6.99
CA VAL A 22 -11.60 -10.92 6.49
C VAL A 22 -12.02 -9.73 5.62
N VAL A 23 -12.32 -10.02 4.37
CA VAL A 23 -12.90 -9.08 3.42
C VAL A 23 -14.42 -9.21 3.50
N TYR A 24 -15.11 -8.12 3.75
CA TYR A 24 -16.56 -8.01 3.68
C TYR A 24 -16.92 -7.28 2.40
N PHE A 25 -17.71 -7.95 1.56
CA PHE A 25 -18.21 -7.36 0.33
C PHE A 25 -19.57 -6.68 0.54
N LYS A 26 -19.86 -5.69 -0.30
CA LYS A 26 -21.13 -4.95 -0.27
C LYS A 26 -22.36 -5.84 -0.48
N ASN A 27 -22.20 -6.97 -1.15
CA ASN A 27 -23.25 -7.97 -1.35
C ASN A 27 -23.50 -8.88 -0.13
N GLY A 28 -22.76 -8.67 0.97
CA GLY A 28 -22.86 -9.46 2.21
C GLY A 28 -21.99 -10.72 2.24
N SER A 29 -21.30 -11.07 1.15
CA SER A 29 -20.36 -12.19 1.14
C SER A 29 -19.07 -11.85 1.89
N GLN A 30 -18.34 -12.88 2.30
CA GLN A 30 -17.08 -12.76 3.03
C GLN A 30 -16.01 -13.62 2.38
N PHE A 31 -14.77 -13.12 2.45
CA PHE A 31 -13.59 -13.85 2.00
C PHE A 31 -12.52 -13.76 3.09
N ARG A 32 -11.98 -14.90 3.50
CA ARG A 32 -10.96 -14.98 4.56
C ARG A 32 -9.69 -15.59 4.03
N GLU A 33 -8.62 -14.83 4.06
CA GLU A 33 -7.29 -15.26 3.64
C GLU A 33 -6.18 -14.50 4.38
N LYS A 34 -4.93 -14.98 4.25
CA LYS A 34 -3.75 -14.22 4.65
C LYS A 34 -3.51 -13.11 3.65
N MET A 35 -3.51 -11.87 4.11
CA MET A 35 -3.46 -10.68 3.27
C MET A 35 -2.39 -9.69 3.73
N ASN A 36 -1.99 -8.84 2.82
CA ASN A 36 -1.16 -7.66 3.08
C ASN A 36 -1.53 -6.54 2.11
N TYR A 37 -1.16 -5.32 2.44
CA TYR A 37 -1.35 -4.16 1.58
C TYR A 37 -0.02 -3.71 1.01
N ASN A 38 0.10 -3.63 -0.32
CA ASN A 38 1.29 -3.10 -0.96
C ASN A 38 1.15 -1.58 -1.15
N ILE A 39 2.00 -0.83 -0.47
CA ILE A 39 1.96 0.64 -0.42
C ILE A 39 2.30 1.26 -1.77
N LEU A 40 3.20 0.65 -2.53
CA LEU A 40 3.63 1.16 -3.84
C LEU A 40 2.63 0.83 -4.94
N ALA A 41 2.08 -0.39 -4.91
CA ALA A 41 1.06 -0.83 -5.86
C ALA A 41 -0.34 -0.26 -5.54
N ASN A 42 -0.55 0.23 -4.32
CA ASN A 42 -1.86 0.64 -3.80
C ASN A 42 -2.92 -0.46 -3.93
N LYS A 43 -2.56 -1.69 -3.58
CA LYS A 43 -3.44 -2.87 -3.69
C LYS A 43 -3.29 -3.78 -2.50
N PHE A 44 -4.38 -4.46 -2.17
CA PHE A 44 -4.36 -5.60 -1.28
C PHE A 44 -3.98 -6.86 -2.04
N TYR A 45 -3.15 -7.68 -1.44
CA TYR A 45 -2.73 -8.97 -1.92
C TYR A 45 -3.08 -10.05 -0.91
N PHE A 46 -3.35 -11.25 -1.39
CA PHE A 46 -3.63 -12.41 -0.55
C PHE A 46 -2.81 -13.61 -1.03
N VAL A 47 -2.60 -14.57 -0.11
CA VAL A 47 -1.98 -15.85 -0.44
C VAL A 47 -3.10 -16.83 -0.75
N ASP A 48 -3.18 -17.28 -2.00
CA ASP A 48 -4.18 -18.25 -2.41
C ASP A 48 -3.84 -19.63 -1.84
N ARG A 49 -4.79 -20.26 -1.13
CA ARG A 49 -4.59 -21.56 -0.48
C ARG A 49 -4.43 -22.73 -1.46
N VAL A 50 -4.87 -22.55 -2.71
CA VAL A 50 -4.85 -23.62 -3.71
C VAL A 50 -3.46 -23.80 -4.30
N ASP A 51 -2.82 -22.71 -4.69
CA ASP A 51 -1.52 -22.72 -5.38
C ASP A 51 -0.40 -22.04 -4.59
N ASN A 52 -0.72 -21.53 -3.40
CA ASN A 52 0.20 -20.82 -2.49
C ASN A 52 0.89 -19.61 -3.12
N LYS A 53 0.24 -18.99 -4.12
CA LYS A 53 0.74 -17.80 -4.80
C LYS A 53 0.12 -16.53 -4.25
N VAL A 54 0.91 -15.47 -4.29
CA VAL A 54 0.46 -14.12 -3.96
C VAL A 54 -0.34 -13.55 -5.13
N LYS A 55 -1.60 -13.20 -4.88
CA LYS A 55 -2.53 -12.66 -5.88
C LYS A 55 -3.10 -11.33 -5.42
N ALA A 56 -3.31 -10.42 -6.36
CA ALA A 56 -3.98 -9.15 -6.06
C ALA A 56 -5.48 -9.35 -5.84
N LEU A 57 -6.02 -8.68 -4.83
CA LEU A 57 -7.46 -8.63 -4.61
C LEU A 57 -8.10 -7.81 -5.73
N SER A 58 -8.99 -8.45 -6.47
CA SER A 58 -9.72 -7.83 -7.58
C SER A 58 -10.99 -7.11 -7.10
N ASN A 59 -11.52 -6.23 -7.94
CA ASN A 59 -12.79 -5.52 -7.72
C ASN A 59 -12.86 -4.77 -6.38
N PRO A 60 -11.94 -3.84 -6.11
CA PRO A 60 -11.93 -3.08 -4.85
C PRO A 60 -13.22 -2.27 -4.63
N GLN A 61 -13.95 -1.93 -5.71
CA GLN A 61 -15.22 -1.23 -5.63
C GLN A 61 -16.35 -2.04 -4.97
N ASP A 62 -16.24 -3.37 -4.94
CA ASP A 62 -17.22 -4.28 -4.35
C ASP A 62 -16.94 -4.54 -2.86
N ILE A 63 -15.80 -4.07 -2.38
CA ILE A 63 -15.38 -4.24 -1.00
C ILE A 63 -16.06 -3.19 -0.12
N GLN A 64 -16.63 -3.64 0.99
CA GLN A 64 -17.14 -2.76 2.03
C GLN A 64 -16.03 -2.41 3.02
N VAL A 65 -15.42 -3.42 3.66
CA VAL A 65 -14.28 -3.27 4.57
C VAL A 65 -13.40 -4.51 4.56
N ILE A 66 -12.14 -4.32 4.95
CA ILE A 66 -11.17 -5.39 5.20
C ILE A 66 -10.73 -5.27 6.65
N LYS A 67 -10.87 -6.35 7.41
CA LYS A 67 -10.48 -6.41 8.83
C LYS A 67 -9.25 -7.29 9.01
N PHE A 68 -8.20 -6.72 9.58
CA PHE A 68 -7.02 -7.41 10.11
C PHE A 68 -7.08 -7.30 11.63
N SER A 69 -7.31 -8.36 12.36
CA SER A 69 -7.37 -8.31 13.83
C SER A 69 -8.09 -7.06 14.37
N ASN A 70 -7.33 -6.06 14.81
CA ASN A 70 -7.82 -4.78 15.36
C ASN A 70 -7.76 -3.59 14.37
N ARG A 71 -7.37 -3.81 13.12
CA ARG A 71 -7.26 -2.77 12.09
C ARG A 71 -8.33 -2.94 11.02
N VAL A 72 -8.94 -1.84 10.64
CA VAL A 72 -10.04 -1.82 9.65
C VAL A 72 -9.67 -0.91 8.50
N PHE A 73 -9.82 -1.44 7.29
CA PHE A 73 -9.55 -0.70 6.06
C PHE A 73 -10.81 -0.67 5.19
N TYR A 74 -10.96 0.38 4.43
CA TYR A 74 -11.88 0.42 3.30
C TYR A 74 -11.10 0.81 2.03
N THR A 75 -11.73 0.66 0.88
CA THR A 75 -11.13 0.98 -0.41
C THR A 75 -11.76 2.25 -1.00
N GLU A 76 -10.92 3.15 -1.49
CA GLU A 76 -11.33 4.33 -2.25
C GLU A 76 -10.59 4.30 -3.60
N GLY A 77 -11.31 3.89 -4.65
CA GLY A 77 -10.68 3.41 -5.87
C GLY A 77 -9.83 2.16 -5.58
N ASN A 78 -8.55 2.20 -5.93
CA ASN A 78 -7.60 1.14 -5.59
C ASN A 78 -6.90 1.35 -4.23
N ASN A 79 -7.02 2.53 -3.64
CA ASN A 79 -6.31 2.85 -2.41
C ASN A 79 -6.95 2.19 -1.19
N GLY A 80 -6.13 1.56 -0.36
CA GLY A 80 -6.52 1.11 0.97
C GLY A 80 -6.39 2.26 1.97
N ILE A 81 -7.45 2.53 2.70
CA ILE A 81 -7.51 3.57 3.72
C ILE A 81 -7.89 2.94 5.04
N GLU A 82 -7.05 3.11 6.05
CA GLU A 82 -7.33 2.64 7.40
C GLU A 82 -8.24 3.61 8.15
N ILE A 83 -9.19 3.06 8.87
CA ILE A 83 -10.08 3.80 9.78
C ILE A 83 -9.51 3.67 11.19
N LEU A 84 -9.07 4.77 11.78
CA LEU A 84 -8.63 4.80 13.17
C LEU A 84 -9.84 5.09 14.06
N PRO A 85 -10.12 4.24 15.07
CA PRO A 85 -11.27 4.40 15.97
C PRO A 85 -11.00 5.48 17.02
N THR A 86 -10.75 6.68 16.57
CA THR A 86 -10.51 7.87 17.39
C THR A 86 -11.75 8.78 17.41
N ASN A 87 -11.79 9.75 18.31
CA ASN A 87 -12.85 10.76 18.34
C ASN A 87 -12.21 12.16 18.24
N PRO A 88 -12.37 12.87 17.11
CA PRO A 88 -13.06 12.47 15.86
C PRO A 88 -12.37 11.33 15.12
N VAL A 89 -13.10 10.64 14.24
CA VAL A 89 -12.57 9.53 13.44
C VAL A 89 -11.49 10.05 12.49
N LEU A 90 -10.34 9.38 12.48
CA LEU A 90 -9.24 9.66 11.58
C LEU A 90 -9.12 8.55 10.53
N TYR A 91 -8.69 8.93 9.35
CA TYR A 91 -8.41 8.04 8.24
C TYR A 91 -6.94 8.17 7.85
N VAL A 92 -6.30 7.06 7.53
CA VAL A 92 -4.88 7.03 7.14
C VAL A 92 -4.71 6.34 5.80
N GLN A 93 -4.04 7.01 4.89
CA GLN A 93 -3.53 6.42 3.67
C GLN A 93 -2.02 6.28 3.74
N TYR A 94 -1.55 5.05 3.57
CA TYR A 94 -0.13 4.73 3.53
C TYR A 94 0.39 4.94 2.11
N LYS A 95 1.45 5.72 1.97
CA LYS A 95 2.09 6.07 0.71
C LYS A 95 3.57 5.73 0.74
N GLY A 96 4.13 5.51 -0.43
CA GLY A 96 5.56 5.28 -0.57
C GLY A 96 6.09 5.78 -1.89
N ASN A 97 7.40 6.03 -1.93
CA ASN A 97 8.14 6.30 -3.14
C ASN A 97 9.03 5.10 -3.44
N MET A 98 9.08 4.69 -4.71
CA MET A 98 10.00 3.64 -5.14
C MET A 98 11.45 4.09 -5.02
N ARG A 99 12.31 3.18 -4.57
CA ARG A 99 13.75 3.33 -4.71
C ARG A 99 14.12 3.03 -6.16
N LYS A 100 14.84 3.92 -6.81
CA LYS A 100 15.48 3.62 -8.09
C LYS A 100 16.71 2.73 -7.85
N GLU A 101 16.81 1.65 -8.61
CA GLU A 101 18.12 1.05 -8.81
C GLU A 101 18.98 2.06 -9.56
N ALA A 102 20.19 2.30 -9.04
CA ALA A 102 21.18 3.12 -9.73
C ALA A 102 21.42 2.50 -11.11
N SER A 103 21.10 3.22 -12.17
CA SER A 103 21.44 2.77 -13.51
C SER A 103 22.95 2.65 -13.57
N LYS A 104 23.46 1.45 -13.90
CA LYS A 104 24.87 1.26 -14.16
C LYS A 104 25.23 2.12 -15.37
N GLY A 105 25.99 3.19 -15.15
CA GLY A 105 26.55 3.98 -16.24
C GLY A 105 27.42 3.11 -17.14
N ALA A 106 27.69 3.56 -18.35
CA ALA A 106 28.47 2.83 -19.39
C ALA A 106 29.84 2.30 -18.96
N PHE A 107 30.32 2.71 -17.79
CA PHE A 107 31.62 2.27 -17.21
C PHE A 107 31.45 1.61 -15.82
N GLY A 108 30.26 1.10 -15.46
CA GLY A 108 30.05 0.36 -14.21
C GLY A 108 30.09 1.20 -12.93
N GLN A 109 30.20 2.51 -13.01
CA GLN A 109 30.14 3.43 -11.88
C GLN A 109 28.67 3.79 -11.57
N PRO A 110 28.24 3.80 -10.29
CA PRO A 110 26.90 4.24 -9.92
C PRO A 110 26.76 5.75 -10.16
N THR A 111 25.91 6.16 -11.09
CA THR A 111 25.56 7.56 -11.28
C THR A 111 24.35 7.92 -10.43
N GLU A 112 24.55 8.76 -9.43
CA GLU A 112 23.47 9.36 -8.62
C GLU A 112 22.73 10.42 -9.43
N THR A 113 21.78 10.00 -10.27
CA THR A 113 20.81 10.94 -10.84
C THR A 113 19.42 10.53 -10.34
N THR A 114 18.98 11.20 -9.31
CA THR A 114 17.68 11.01 -8.68
C THR A 114 16.59 11.63 -9.55
N SER A 115 15.94 10.88 -10.42
CA SER A 115 14.64 11.28 -10.95
C SER A 115 13.58 10.37 -10.39
N VAL A 116 12.77 10.92 -9.49
CA VAL A 116 11.58 10.27 -8.92
C VAL A 116 10.55 10.14 -10.02
N LYS A 117 10.33 8.92 -10.53
CA LYS A 117 9.13 8.62 -11.30
C LYS A 117 8.06 8.21 -10.31
N THR A 118 7.08 9.07 -10.10
CA THR A 118 5.84 8.74 -9.42
C THR A 118 5.05 7.82 -10.36
N TYR A 119 5.00 6.53 -10.05
CA TYR A 119 4.06 5.62 -10.69
C TYR A 119 2.70 5.77 -10.01
N GLY A 120 2.01 6.87 -10.31
CA GLY A 120 0.56 6.90 -10.26
C GLY A 120 0.08 6.05 -11.43
N GLY A 121 -0.60 4.94 -11.14
CA GLY A 121 -1.04 3.99 -12.15
C GLY A 121 -1.85 4.65 -13.26
N THR A 122 -1.19 4.93 -14.36
CA THR A 122 -1.85 5.23 -15.62
C THR A 122 -1.53 4.07 -16.54
N TYR A 123 -2.54 3.32 -16.91
CA TYR A 123 -2.49 2.34 -17.99
C TYR A 123 -2.06 3.05 -19.27
N ALA A 124 -0.81 2.89 -19.67
CA ALA A 124 -0.44 3.11 -21.04
C ALA A 124 -0.98 1.93 -21.85
N GLY A 125 -1.97 2.15 -22.65
CA GLY A 125 -2.56 1.15 -23.53
C GLY A 125 -1.53 0.59 -24.49
N ARG A 126 -1.38 -0.70 -24.43
CA ARG A 126 -1.10 -1.73 -25.45
C ARG A 126 -0.68 -2.99 -24.72
N GLY A 127 -1.59 -3.91 -24.54
CA GLY A 127 -1.47 -5.37 -24.63
C GLY A 127 -0.32 -6.14 -23.96
N GLU A 128 0.60 -5.54 -23.24
CA GLU A 128 1.64 -6.24 -22.50
C GLU A 128 1.23 -6.32 -21.03
N ARG A 129 0.78 -7.49 -20.62
CA ARG A 129 0.74 -7.87 -19.20
C ARG A 129 2.19 -7.92 -18.71
N TYR A 130 2.67 -6.84 -18.12
CA TYR A 130 3.79 -6.95 -17.25
C TYR A 130 3.34 -7.79 -16.07
N ASP A 131 3.95 -8.95 -15.90
CA ASP A 131 3.86 -9.75 -14.68
C ASP A 131 4.47 -8.91 -13.57
N PHE A 132 3.62 -8.12 -12.94
CA PHE A 132 4.00 -7.21 -11.88
C PHE A 132 4.19 -8.05 -10.62
N ASP A 133 5.45 -8.34 -10.31
CA ASP A 133 5.82 -9.04 -9.10
C ASP A 133 5.89 -8.02 -7.95
N PRO A 134 4.89 -8.00 -7.04
CA PRO A 134 4.84 -7.04 -5.94
C PRO A 134 6.01 -7.21 -4.97
N GLU A 135 6.67 -8.35 -4.95
CA GLU A 135 7.83 -8.62 -4.09
C GLU A 135 9.11 -7.95 -4.59
N LYS A 136 9.16 -7.62 -5.88
CA LYS A 136 10.30 -6.90 -6.48
C LYS A 136 10.26 -5.39 -6.31
N LEU A 137 9.20 -4.85 -5.74
CA LEU A 137 9.11 -3.42 -5.48
C LEU A 137 9.91 -3.05 -4.24
N ILE A 138 10.94 -2.25 -4.44
CA ILE A 138 11.77 -1.73 -3.35
C ILE A 138 11.24 -0.36 -2.93
N LEU A 139 10.87 -0.25 -1.67
CA LEU A 139 10.44 0.99 -1.07
C LEU A 139 11.65 1.87 -0.75
N GLY A 140 11.61 3.12 -1.22
CA GLY A 140 12.62 4.13 -0.89
C GLY A 140 12.27 4.92 0.36
N SER A 141 11.01 5.36 0.47
CA SER A 141 10.50 6.09 1.63
C SER A 141 9.03 5.86 1.84
N ARG A 142 8.59 5.96 3.09
CA ARG A 142 7.18 5.91 3.48
C ARG A 142 6.73 7.27 3.98
N TYR A 143 5.47 7.61 3.72
CA TYR A 143 4.79 8.72 4.34
C TYR A 143 3.29 8.43 4.46
N ASN A 144 2.61 9.12 5.37
CA ASN A 144 1.18 8.94 5.59
C ASN A 144 0.44 10.23 5.25
N ILE A 145 -0.75 10.07 4.69
CA ILE A 145 -1.71 11.15 4.55
C ILE A 145 -2.86 10.83 5.49
N TYR A 146 -3.19 11.78 6.36
CA TYR A 146 -4.29 11.65 7.31
C TYR A 146 -5.45 12.52 6.86
N TRP A 147 -6.65 12.07 7.14
CA TRP A 147 -7.87 12.88 7.01
C TRP A 147 -8.63 12.86 8.32
N ILE A 148 -9.25 13.99 8.62
CA ILE A 148 -10.26 14.11 9.66
C ILE A 148 -11.60 14.40 9.00
N GLU A 149 -12.66 13.78 9.50
CA GLU A 149 -14.00 14.08 9.06
C GLU A 149 -14.64 15.12 9.98
N GLN A 150 -14.97 16.28 9.41
CA GLN A 150 -15.66 17.37 10.09
C GLN A 150 -16.86 17.82 9.26
N LYS A 151 -18.06 17.80 9.88
CA LYS A 151 -19.30 18.24 9.22
C LYS A 151 -19.53 17.56 7.86
N GLY A 152 -19.28 16.25 7.78
CA GLY A 152 -19.42 15.46 6.55
C GLY A 152 -18.37 15.71 5.46
N LYS A 153 -17.31 16.45 5.76
CA LYS A 153 -16.21 16.71 4.82
C LYS A 153 -14.90 16.16 5.37
N LYS A 154 -14.18 15.43 4.53
CA LYS A 154 -12.84 14.95 4.85
C LYS A 154 -11.81 16.03 4.51
N LYS A 155 -10.99 16.39 5.47
CA LYS A 155 -9.90 17.36 5.32
C LYS A 155 -8.57 16.65 5.52
N PRO A 156 -7.62 16.74 4.54
CA PRO A 156 -6.32 16.10 4.65
C PRO A 156 -5.35 16.90 5.51
N PHE A 157 -4.47 16.21 6.21
CA PHE A 157 -3.30 16.80 6.86
C PHE A 157 -2.13 15.80 6.86
N LYS A 158 -0.90 16.30 6.88
CA LYS A 158 0.32 15.48 6.86
C LYS A 158 1.12 15.54 8.16
N ASN A 159 0.88 16.56 8.94
CA ASN A 159 1.60 16.79 10.20
C ASN A 159 0.73 17.54 11.21
N PHE A 160 1.20 17.60 12.46
CA PHE A 160 0.50 18.22 13.56
C PHE A 160 0.19 19.72 13.34
N ASN A 161 1.11 20.45 12.73
CA ASN A 161 0.89 21.88 12.46
C ASN A 161 -0.23 22.12 11.44
N GLN A 162 -0.40 21.23 10.47
CA GLN A 162 -1.53 21.28 9.55
C GLN A 162 -2.84 20.90 10.25
N PHE A 163 -2.80 19.90 11.12
CA PHE A 163 -3.96 19.50 11.93
C PHE A 163 -4.50 20.65 12.79
N LEU A 164 -3.61 21.43 13.43
CA LEU A 164 -4.01 22.56 14.26
C LEU A 164 -4.70 23.70 13.50
N LYS A 165 -4.59 23.71 12.17
CA LYS A 165 -5.20 24.74 11.30
C LYS A 165 -6.58 24.33 10.74
N LEU A 166 -7.03 23.11 11.04
CA LEU A 166 -8.31 22.56 10.56
C LEU A 166 -9.47 22.95 11.45
#